data_4c6b19a325deb71450a2708780fdbd2e
#
_entry.id   4c6b19a325deb71450a2708780fdbd2e
#
_cell.length_a   1.000
_cell.length_b   1.000
_cell.length_c   1.000
_cell.angle_alpha   90.00
_cell.angle_beta   90.00
_cell.angle_gamma   90.00
#
_symmetry.space_group_name_H-M   'P 1'
#
loop_
_entity.id
_entity.type
_entity.pdbx_description
1 polymer ?
#
loop_
_entity_poly.entity_id
_entity_poly.type
_entity_poly.pdbx_seq_one_letter_code
_entity_poly.pdbx_strand_id
1 'polypeptide(L)'
;MLENIRLSFRGIWSHKMRSFLTMLGIIIGIAAIIAIVSTIQGTNEQIEKNLIGSGSNNVKVTLQKDGYDMDLSYETAPAGVTEVSAATLDSIKELDHVKNAALYRTRQASNAVYYLNTALSGGNITGVDDGYFDTASYVVMKGRGFSKNDYANARRVALIDESVESSLFSGESALGKTVEIQGYPFTVVGVVTEKDSYDLVINSMDDYYMYAHDDSQGNVFVPSGTWPVIFGYDEPQNLLLKADSTDTMATVGKAAEEILNSNLNVTDGSDVTYKAQDLQEQAKQIQQLSQSTNMMLIWIAGISLLVGGIGVMNIMLVSVTERTSEIGLKKAIGAGKGAILGQFLTEAVVLTSLGGLVGVLVGVILSKVISMLNGTPTAISPAAAILAVLFSMAIGIIFGMLPSDVYKRQAANLNPIDALRHE
;
A
#
# COMPACT_ATOMS: atom_id res chain seq x y z
N MET A 1 30.03 10.03 -33.90
CA MET A 1 29.15 9.27 -33.01
C MET A 1 28.02 8.56 -33.76
N LEU A 2 27.23 9.24 -34.58
CA LEU A 2 26.12 8.62 -35.35
C LEU A 2 26.58 7.46 -36.26
N GLU A 3 27.75 7.56 -36.83
CA GLU A 3 28.31 6.52 -37.69
C GLU A 3 28.69 5.25 -36.90
N ASN A 4 29.21 5.41 -35.66
CA ASN A 4 29.50 4.29 -34.77
C ASN A 4 28.23 3.57 -34.35
N ILE A 5 27.13 4.30 -34.09
CA ILE A 5 25.82 3.72 -33.75
C ILE A 5 25.30 2.89 -34.92
N ARG A 6 25.40 3.41 -36.18
CA ARG A 6 24.99 2.68 -37.39
C ARG A 6 25.81 1.42 -37.63
N LEU A 7 27.12 1.48 -37.37
CA LEU A 7 28.01 0.34 -37.44
C LEU A 7 27.68 -0.71 -36.37
N SER A 8 27.35 -0.27 -35.12
CA SER A 8 26.95 -1.16 -34.03
C SER A 8 25.67 -1.94 -34.40
N PHE A 9 24.67 -1.27 -34.98
CA PHE A 9 23.45 -1.94 -35.44
C PHE A 9 23.74 -3.01 -36.51
N ARG A 10 24.68 -2.71 -37.44
CA ARG A 10 25.09 -3.67 -38.45
C ARG A 10 25.81 -4.88 -37.87
N GLY A 11 26.67 -4.67 -36.87
CA GLY A 11 27.37 -5.72 -36.13
C GLY A 11 26.42 -6.63 -35.34
N ILE A 12 25.42 -6.06 -34.66
CA ILE A 12 24.38 -6.80 -33.95
C ILE A 12 23.58 -7.69 -34.93
N TRP A 13 23.26 -7.19 -36.13
CA TRP A 13 22.48 -7.92 -37.12
C TRP A 13 23.26 -9.02 -37.83
N SER A 14 24.58 -8.89 -37.90
CA SER A 14 25.47 -9.92 -38.55
C SER A 14 25.61 -11.19 -37.68
N HIS A 15 25.50 -11.05 -36.34
CA HIS A 15 25.62 -12.17 -35.39
C HIS A 15 24.38 -12.30 -34.49
N LYS A 16 23.20 -12.43 -35.13
CA LYS A 16 21.86 -12.37 -34.49
C LYS A 16 21.73 -13.25 -33.24
N MET A 17 22.13 -14.52 -33.31
CA MET A 17 21.98 -15.47 -32.20
C MET A 17 22.84 -15.10 -31.01
N ARG A 18 24.08 -14.64 -31.21
CA ARG A 18 25.01 -14.23 -30.16
C ARG A 18 24.49 -12.96 -29.48
N SER A 19 24.09 -11.95 -30.24
CA SER A 19 23.55 -10.71 -29.75
C SER A 19 22.23 -10.93 -28.98
N PHE A 20 21.36 -11.81 -29.49
CA PHE A 20 20.11 -12.18 -28.82
C PHE A 20 20.34 -12.87 -27.48
N LEU A 21 21.25 -13.85 -27.44
CA LEU A 21 21.56 -14.58 -26.17
C LEU A 21 22.11 -13.66 -25.09
N THR A 22 22.89 -12.66 -25.47
CA THR A 22 23.43 -11.67 -24.52
C THR A 22 22.36 -10.72 -24.04
N MET A 23 21.58 -10.17 -24.99
CA MET A 23 20.46 -9.30 -24.63
C MET A 23 19.46 -10.03 -23.75
N LEU A 24 19.28 -11.34 -23.92
CA LEU A 24 18.32 -12.12 -23.13
C LEU A 24 18.60 -12.04 -21.62
N GLY A 25 19.87 -12.12 -21.21
CA GLY A 25 20.24 -11.95 -19.78
C GLY A 25 19.87 -10.57 -19.24
N ILE A 26 20.10 -9.51 -20.03
CA ILE A 26 19.74 -8.14 -19.65
C ILE A 26 18.22 -7.97 -19.67
N ILE A 27 17.54 -8.49 -20.67
CA ILE A 27 16.07 -8.43 -20.79
C ILE A 27 15.43 -9.09 -19.58
N ILE A 28 15.86 -10.30 -19.21
CA ILE A 28 15.33 -11.01 -18.04
C ILE A 28 15.58 -10.21 -16.75
N GLY A 29 16.81 -9.71 -16.56
CA GLY A 29 17.15 -8.92 -15.36
C GLY A 29 16.34 -7.64 -15.24
N ILE A 30 16.23 -6.87 -16.31
CA ILE A 30 15.44 -5.62 -16.34
C ILE A 30 13.94 -5.91 -16.21
N ALA A 31 13.43 -6.94 -16.91
CA ALA A 31 12.02 -7.32 -16.82
C ALA A 31 11.64 -7.75 -15.41
N ALA A 32 12.50 -8.50 -14.72
CA ALA A 32 12.30 -8.88 -13.33
C ALA A 32 12.27 -7.65 -12.42
N ILE A 33 13.21 -6.71 -12.56
CA ILE A 33 13.25 -5.48 -11.77
C ILE A 33 11.97 -4.67 -11.98
N ILE A 34 11.56 -4.45 -13.23
CA ILE A 34 10.34 -3.68 -13.54
C ILE A 34 9.10 -4.37 -12.97
N ALA A 35 8.97 -5.69 -13.12
CA ALA A 35 7.83 -6.43 -12.57
C ALA A 35 7.77 -6.32 -11.03
N ILE A 36 8.91 -6.53 -10.35
CA ILE A 36 9.00 -6.44 -8.89
C ILE A 36 8.66 -5.03 -8.41
N VAL A 37 9.31 -3.99 -8.97
CA VAL A 37 9.09 -2.60 -8.55
C VAL A 37 7.65 -2.16 -8.81
N SER A 38 7.06 -2.56 -9.95
CA SER A 38 5.65 -2.24 -10.26
C SER A 38 4.68 -2.91 -9.29
N THR A 39 4.95 -4.16 -8.89
CA THR A 39 4.13 -4.86 -7.89
C THR A 39 4.27 -4.20 -6.51
N ILE A 40 5.50 -3.90 -6.07
CA ILE A 40 5.75 -3.22 -4.79
C ILE A 40 4.99 -1.88 -4.74
N GLN A 41 5.11 -1.08 -5.79
CA GLN A 41 4.45 0.22 -5.83
C GLN A 41 2.92 0.08 -5.84
N GLY A 42 2.37 -0.85 -6.62
CA GLY A 42 0.95 -1.13 -6.64
C GLY A 42 0.42 -1.61 -5.28
N THR A 43 1.16 -2.50 -4.62
CA THR A 43 0.80 -2.97 -3.27
C THR A 43 0.85 -1.83 -2.25
N ASN A 44 1.86 -0.97 -2.30
CA ASN A 44 1.96 0.18 -1.39
C ASN A 44 0.80 1.16 -1.59
N GLU A 45 0.46 1.50 -2.84
CA GLU A 45 -0.71 2.32 -3.14
C GLU A 45 -2.02 1.66 -2.68
N GLN A 46 -2.12 0.34 -2.78
CA GLN A 46 -3.29 -0.40 -2.31
C GLN A 46 -3.40 -0.41 -0.78
N ILE A 47 -2.29 -0.63 -0.05
CA ILE A 47 -2.25 -0.55 1.41
C ILE A 47 -2.74 0.83 1.87
N GLU A 48 -2.20 1.88 1.27
CA GLU A 48 -2.60 3.25 1.58
C GLU A 48 -4.09 3.48 1.32
N LYS A 49 -4.60 3.05 0.17
CA LYS A 49 -6.02 3.17 -0.16
C LYS A 49 -6.93 2.35 0.75
N ASN A 50 -6.55 1.13 1.09
CA ASN A 50 -7.35 0.28 1.98
C ASN A 50 -7.42 0.83 3.41
N LEU A 51 -6.33 1.41 3.92
CA LEU A 51 -6.28 1.95 5.28
C LEU A 51 -6.89 3.35 5.40
N ILE A 52 -6.55 4.25 4.48
CA ILE A 52 -6.97 5.65 4.55
C ILE A 52 -8.34 5.84 3.88
N GLY A 53 -8.72 4.92 3.00
CA GLY A 53 -9.93 5.00 2.18
C GLY A 53 -9.84 6.10 1.12
N SER A 54 -10.89 6.27 0.33
CA SER A 54 -10.97 7.33 -0.67
C SER A 54 -11.56 8.62 -0.09
N GLY A 55 -10.90 9.18 0.95
CA GLY A 55 -11.22 10.52 1.46
C GLY A 55 -12.13 10.57 2.67
N SER A 56 -12.28 9.50 3.45
CA SER A 56 -13.04 9.55 4.71
C SER A 56 -12.46 10.55 5.71
N ASN A 57 -11.13 10.77 5.69
CA ASN A 57 -10.38 11.66 6.59
C ASN A 57 -10.74 11.50 8.07
N ASN A 58 -11.22 10.31 8.45
CA ASN A 58 -11.67 10.01 9.80
C ASN A 58 -10.52 9.50 10.65
N VAL A 59 -10.44 10.01 11.88
CA VAL A 59 -9.46 9.56 12.89
C VAL A 59 -10.24 9.04 14.09
N LYS A 60 -10.00 7.80 14.46
CA LYS A 60 -10.50 7.21 15.71
C LYS A 60 -9.48 7.48 16.82
N VAL A 61 -9.97 7.95 17.96
CA VAL A 61 -9.17 8.04 19.20
C VAL A 61 -9.84 7.12 20.21
N THR A 62 -9.15 6.03 20.53
CA THR A 62 -9.68 4.95 21.34
C THR A 62 -9.00 4.90 22.71
N LEU A 63 -9.73 4.44 23.71
CA LEU A 63 -9.16 4.16 25.02
C LEU A 63 -8.35 2.87 24.92
N GLN A 64 -7.08 2.95 25.29
CA GLN A 64 -6.15 1.82 25.28
C GLN A 64 -5.68 1.49 26.71
N LYS A 65 -5.41 0.21 26.92
CA LYS A 65 -4.76 -0.29 28.13
C LYS A 65 -3.55 -1.14 27.72
N ASP A 66 -2.41 -0.86 28.33
CA ASP A 66 -1.15 -1.55 28.03
C ASP A 66 -0.81 -1.54 26.52
N GLY A 67 -1.24 -0.49 25.77
CA GLY A 67 -1.00 -0.31 24.34
C GLY A 67 -1.98 -1.02 23.41
N TYR A 68 -3.04 -1.66 23.93
CA TYR A 68 -4.09 -2.30 23.14
C TYR A 68 -5.44 -1.61 23.33
N ASP A 69 -6.24 -1.55 22.27
CA ASP A 69 -7.59 -0.99 22.34
C ASP A 69 -8.43 -1.78 23.36
N MET A 70 -9.10 -1.08 24.26
CA MET A 70 -9.95 -1.70 25.26
C MET A 70 -11.25 -2.19 24.62
N ASP A 71 -11.51 -3.49 24.70
CA ASP A 71 -12.80 -4.06 24.35
C ASP A 71 -13.64 -4.25 25.62
N LEU A 72 -14.50 -3.28 25.87
CA LEU A 72 -15.41 -3.32 27.00
C LEU A 72 -16.47 -4.45 26.93
N SER A 73 -16.52 -5.24 25.84
CA SER A 73 -17.33 -6.47 25.80
C SER A 73 -16.77 -7.56 26.72
N TYR A 74 -15.47 -7.53 26.98
CA TYR A 74 -14.75 -8.53 27.78
C TYR A 74 -14.05 -7.93 29.01
N GLU A 75 -13.84 -6.60 29.04
CA GLU A 75 -13.15 -5.90 30.11
C GLU A 75 -14.10 -4.95 30.84
N THR A 76 -13.78 -4.61 32.07
CA THR A 76 -14.49 -3.57 32.82
C THR A 76 -13.80 -2.23 32.64
N ALA A 77 -14.58 -1.16 32.60
CA ALA A 77 -14.04 0.20 32.55
C ALA A 77 -13.08 0.44 33.74
N PRO A 78 -11.90 1.04 33.51
CA PRO A 78 -10.93 1.32 34.58
C PRO A 78 -11.49 2.31 35.60
N ALA A 79 -11.11 2.14 36.86
CA ALA A 79 -11.58 3.01 37.95
C ALA A 79 -11.13 4.46 37.76
N GLY A 80 -12.07 5.39 37.81
CA GLY A 80 -11.82 6.83 37.62
C GLY A 80 -11.94 7.35 36.19
N VAL A 81 -12.04 6.47 35.20
CA VAL A 81 -12.29 6.87 33.80
C VAL A 81 -13.79 7.07 33.61
N THR A 82 -14.19 8.31 33.37
CA THR A 82 -15.59 8.71 33.19
C THR A 82 -15.89 9.12 31.76
N GLU A 83 -17.15 9.45 31.52
CA GLU A 83 -17.58 10.02 30.23
C GLU A 83 -16.81 11.29 29.86
N VAL A 84 -16.52 11.45 28.57
CA VAL A 84 -15.93 12.69 28.04
C VAL A 84 -16.93 13.84 28.18
N SER A 85 -16.51 14.94 28.81
CA SER A 85 -17.39 16.08 29.01
C SER A 85 -17.75 16.81 27.72
N ALA A 86 -18.91 17.43 27.66
CA ALA A 86 -19.30 18.27 26.52
C ALA A 86 -18.27 19.39 26.25
N ALA A 87 -17.71 19.99 27.31
CA ALA A 87 -16.68 21.02 27.19
C ALA A 87 -15.39 20.48 26.53
N THR A 88 -15.00 19.25 26.86
CA THR A 88 -13.85 18.59 26.23
C THR A 88 -14.11 18.33 24.75
N LEU A 89 -15.31 17.84 24.40
CA LEU A 89 -15.69 17.64 23.01
C LEU A 89 -15.71 18.95 22.21
N ASP A 90 -16.25 20.02 22.80
CA ASP A 90 -16.28 21.34 22.17
C ASP A 90 -14.86 21.88 21.95
N SER A 91 -13.95 21.73 22.92
CA SER A 91 -12.54 22.10 22.74
C SER A 91 -11.86 21.33 21.60
N ILE A 92 -12.22 20.07 21.40
CA ILE A 92 -11.69 19.27 20.28
C ILE A 92 -12.29 19.76 18.94
N LYS A 93 -13.57 20.12 18.91
CA LYS A 93 -14.20 20.67 17.70
C LYS A 93 -13.63 22.02 17.27
N GLU A 94 -13.07 22.80 18.20
CA GLU A 94 -12.42 24.09 17.95
C GLU A 94 -10.97 23.97 17.49
N LEU A 95 -10.39 22.77 17.45
CA LEU A 95 -9.02 22.56 16.95
C LEU A 95 -8.94 22.92 15.45
N ASP A 96 -7.83 23.53 15.05
CA ASP A 96 -7.51 23.78 13.65
C ASP A 96 -7.52 22.47 12.86
N HIS A 97 -8.06 22.50 11.64
CA HIS A 97 -8.18 21.35 10.73
C HIS A 97 -9.17 20.26 11.16
N VAL A 98 -9.96 20.44 12.22
CA VAL A 98 -11.08 19.55 12.59
C VAL A 98 -12.35 20.07 11.94
N LYS A 99 -12.98 19.25 11.09
CA LYS A 99 -14.28 19.56 10.49
C LYS A 99 -15.44 19.22 11.42
N ASN A 100 -15.34 18.07 12.08
CA ASN A 100 -16.35 17.58 13.02
C ASN A 100 -15.73 16.59 13.97
N ALA A 101 -16.38 16.39 15.14
CA ALA A 101 -16.00 15.39 16.11
C ALA A 101 -17.25 14.85 16.81
N ALA A 102 -17.24 13.55 17.12
CA ALA A 102 -18.36 12.85 17.73
C ALA A 102 -17.87 11.79 18.69
N LEU A 103 -18.63 11.56 19.77
CA LEU A 103 -18.34 10.52 20.74
C LEU A 103 -19.15 9.26 20.42
N TYR A 104 -18.55 8.13 20.64
CA TYR A 104 -19.21 6.84 20.47
C TYR A 104 -18.72 5.80 21.47
N ARG A 105 -19.53 4.76 21.67
CA ARG A 105 -19.19 3.53 22.40
C ARG A 105 -19.45 2.36 21.52
N THR A 106 -18.72 1.29 21.69
CA THR A 106 -18.91 0.08 20.89
C THR A 106 -18.86 -1.17 21.75
N ARG A 107 -19.67 -2.16 21.40
CA ARG A 107 -19.69 -3.52 21.94
C ARG A 107 -19.90 -4.51 20.82
N GLN A 108 -19.35 -5.69 20.95
CA GLN A 108 -19.61 -6.76 19.98
C GLN A 108 -21.10 -7.15 19.97
N ALA A 109 -21.65 -7.30 18.77
CA ALA A 109 -23.06 -7.64 18.56
C ALA A 109 -23.31 -9.15 18.55
N SER A 110 -22.24 -9.97 18.50
CA SER A 110 -22.37 -11.43 18.42
C SER A 110 -23.21 -11.99 19.57
N ASN A 111 -24.30 -12.68 19.25
CA ASN A 111 -25.26 -13.20 20.21
C ASN A 111 -25.88 -12.16 21.16
N ALA A 112 -25.80 -10.89 20.81
CA ALA A 112 -26.37 -9.79 21.58
C ALA A 112 -27.56 -9.13 20.87
N VAL A 113 -27.68 -9.34 19.54
CA VAL A 113 -28.74 -8.78 18.70
C VAL A 113 -29.52 -9.90 18.04
N TYR A 114 -30.85 -9.86 18.17
CA TYR A 114 -31.76 -10.86 17.63
C TYR A 114 -32.93 -10.22 16.88
N TYR A 115 -33.32 -10.85 15.79
CA TYR A 115 -34.64 -10.65 15.18
C TYR A 115 -35.37 -11.98 15.18
N LEU A 116 -36.49 -12.07 15.92
CA LEU A 116 -37.20 -13.31 16.18
C LEU A 116 -36.23 -14.38 16.77
N ASN A 117 -35.96 -15.44 16.02
CA ASN A 117 -35.08 -16.55 16.41
C ASN A 117 -33.70 -16.48 15.70
N THR A 118 -33.42 -15.40 14.94
CA THR A 118 -32.16 -15.25 14.21
C THR A 118 -31.27 -14.32 14.99
N ALA A 119 -30.08 -14.82 15.37
CA ALA A 119 -29.03 -14.01 16.01
C ALA A 119 -28.14 -13.36 14.96
N LEU A 120 -27.66 -12.17 15.22
CA LEU A 120 -26.56 -11.57 14.48
C LEU A 120 -25.28 -12.32 14.85
N SER A 121 -24.56 -12.84 13.86
CA SER A 121 -23.40 -13.72 14.07
C SER A 121 -22.11 -12.94 14.37
N GLY A 122 -22.13 -11.62 14.26
CA GLY A 122 -20.96 -10.75 14.49
C GLY A 122 -21.35 -9.28 14.38
N GLY A 123 -20.37 -8.41 14.14
CA GLY A 123 -20.58 -6.97 14.03
C GLY A 123 -20.62 -6.27 15.38
N ASN A 124 -21.03 -4.99 15.36
CA ASN A 124 -20.95 -4.12 16.52
C ASN A 124 -22.28 -3.46 16.87
N ILE A 125 -22.52 -3.25 18.15
CA ILE A 125 -23.52 -2.33 18.68
C ILE A 125 -22.80 -1.02 18.99
N THR A 126 -23.19 0.07 18.36
CA THR A 126 -22.53 1.36 18.52
C THR A 126 -23.51 2.38 19.09
N GLY A 127 -23.20 2.87 20.29
CA GLY A 127 -23.91 3.99 20.91
C GLY A 127 -23.33 5.30 20.43
N VAL A 128 -24.11 6.12 19.75
CA VAL A 128 -23.64 7.30 19.03
C VAL A 128 -24.29 8.58 19.49
N ASP A 129 -23.54 9.69 19.47
CA ASP A 129 -24.08 11.03 19.64
C ASP A 129 -24.71 11.57 18.34
N ASP A 130 -25.25 12.79 18.37
CA ASP A 130 -25.94 13.40 17.26
C ASP A 130 -25.02 13.82 16.09
N GLY A 131 -23.71 13.95 16.36
CA GLY A 131 -22.69 14.30 15.36
C GLY A 131 -22.08 13.10 14.64
N TYR A 132 -22.32 11.88 15.12
CA TYR A 132 -21.57 10.70 14.66
C TYR A 132 -21.78 10.39 13.18
N PHE A 133 -23.01 10.38 12.69
CA PHE A 133 -23.31 10.01 11.29
C PHE A 133 -22.67 10.97 10.28
N ASP A 134 -22.68 12.27 10.58
CA ASP A 134 -22.02 13.28 9.74
C ASP A 134 -20.49 13.15 9.78
N THR A 135 -19.94 12.85 10.96
CA THR A 135 -18.51 12.65 11.13
C THR A 135 -18.07 11.38 10.42
N ALA A 136 -18.76 10.27 10.61
CA ALA A 136 -18.47 8.96 10.01
C ALA A 136 -18.89 8.87 8.54
N SER A 137 -19.51 9.92 7.96
CA SER A 137 -20.01 9.95 6.59
C SER A 137 -21.09 8.91 6.28
N TYR A 138 -21.91 8.52 7.26
CA TYR A 138 -23.09 7.70 7.03
C TYR A 138 -24.26 8.51 6.48
N VAL A 139 -25.02 7.91 5.59
CA VAL A 139 -26.27 8.46 5.05
C VAL A 139 -27.43 7.49 5.27
N VAL A 140 -28.61 8.05 5.52
CA VAL A 140 -29.84 7.24 5.66
C VAL A 140 -30.33 6.85 4.28
N MET A 141 -30.36 5.55 3.98
CA MET A 141 -30.90 5.01 2.74
C MET A 141 -32.40 4.81 2.78
N LYS A 142 -32.90 4.27 3.91
CA LYS A 142 -34.33 3.95 4.11
C LYS A 142 -34.75 4.45 5.49
N GLY A 143 -35.95 4.98 5.60
CA GLY A 143 -36.53 5.44 6.86
C GLY A 143 -36.01 6.82 7.28
N ARG A 144 -35.62 7.00 8.53
CA ARG A 144 -35.12 8.26 9.10
C ARG A 144 -33.90 8.03 10.01
N GLY A 145 -33.09 9.05 10.17
CA GLY A 145 -32.05 9.11 11.20
C GLY A 145 -32.62 9.31 12.61
N PHE A 146 -31.74 9.34 13.61
CA PHE A 146 -32.14 9.70 14.96
C PHE A 146 -32.54 11.18 15.04
N SER A 147 -33.58 11.45 15.79
CA SER A 147 -34.01 12.80 16.11
C SER A 147 -33.47 13.26 17.46
N LYS A 148 -33.38 14.56 17.72
CA LYS A 148 -33.00 15.11 19.04
C LYS A 148 -33.83 14.52 20.18
N ASN A 149 -35.10 14.18 19.91
CA ASN A 149 -35.99 13.56 20.87
C ASN A 149 -35.60 12.10 21.19
N ASP A 150 -34.99 11.39 20.24
CA ASP A 150 -34.52 10.01 20.46
C ASP A 150 -33.29 9.99 21.43
N TYR A 151 -32.43 10.99 21.31
CA TYR A 151 -31.30 11.18 22.25
C TYR A 151 -31.78 11.65 23.64
N ALA A 152 -32.57 12.70 23.67
CA ALA A 152 -32.98 13.35 24.95
C ALA A 152 -33.84 12.46 25.86
N ASN A 153 -34.66 11.58 25.27
CA ASN A 153 -35.60 10.73 26.00
C ASN A 153 -35.16 9.25 26.01
N ALA A 154 -33.91 8.94 25.68
CA ALA A 154 -33.39 7.57 25.65
C ALA A 154 -34.36 6.60 24.94
N ARG A 155 -34.85 6.98 23.76
CA ARG A 155 -35.80 6.15 23.02
C ARG A 155 -35.15 4.89 22.49
N ARG A 156 -35.82 3.77 22.67
CA ARG A 156 -35.36 2.47 22.17
C ARG A 156 -35.60 2.34 20.66
N VAL A 157 -34.81 3.06 19.89
CA VAL A 157 -34.78 3.02 18.43
C VAL A 157 -33.40 2.62 17.96
N ALA A 158 -33.32 1.92 16.84
CA ALA A 158 -32.08 1.50 16.24
C ALA A 158 -31.98 1.92 14.77
N LEU A 159 -30.79 2.23 14.33
CA LEU A 159 -30.39 2.26 12.92
C LEU A 159 -29.50 1.04 12.67
N ILE A 160 -29.63 0.46 11.51
CA ILE A 160 -28.82 -0.70 11.11
C ILE A 160 -28.17 -0.42 9.75
N ASP A 161 -27.06 -1.05 9.47
CA ASP A 161 -26.50 -1.01 8.12
C ASP A 161 -27.11 -2.10 7.20
N GLU A 162 -26.71 -2.06 5.92
CA GLU A 162 -27.24 -3.00 4.91
C GLU A 162 -26.80 -4.45 5.20
N SER A 163 -25.66 -4.66 5.83
CA SER A 163 -25.16 -5.99 6.18
C SER A 163 -26.03 -6.64 7.25
N VAL A 164 -26.42 -5.87 8.27
CA VAL A 164 -27.34 -6.31 9.30
C VAL A 164 -28.76 -6.53 8.72
N GLU A 165 -29.27 -5.61 7.85
CA GLU A 165 -30.55 -5.82 7.19
C GLU A 165 -30.55 -7.13 6.41
N SER A 166 -29.51 -7.42 5.66
CA SER A 166 -29.42 -8.62 4.84
C SER A 166 -29.32 -9.90 5.68
N SER A 167 -28.53 -9.88 6.76
CA SER A 167 -28.28 -11.06 7.60
C SER A 167 -29.44 -11.40 8.53
N LEU A 168 -30.10 -10.40 9.16
CA LEU A 168 -31.17 -10.64 10.12
C LEU A 168 -32.55 -10.78 9.48
N PHE A 169 -32.82 -10.06 8.38
CA PHE A 169 -34.18 -9.97 7.83
C PHE A 169 -34.41 -10.77 6.56
N SER A 170 -33.39 -11.49 6.06
CA SER A 170 -33.50 -12.41 4.92
C SER A 170 -34.20 -11.82 3.68
N GLY A 171 -33.92 -10.53 3.40
CA GLY A 171 -34.49 -9.80 2.24
C GLY A 171 -35.83 -9.09 2.52
N GLU A 172 -36.39 -9.16 3.72
CA GLU A 172 -37.50 -8.34 4.13
C GLU A 172 -37.03 -6.95 4.61
N SER A 173 -37.87 -5.92 4.48
CA SER A 173 -37.55 -4.59 5.01
C SER A 173 -37.50 -4.62 6.54
N ALA A 174 -36.41 -4.08 7.10
CA ALA A 174 -36.25 -3.95 8.55
C ALA A 174 -37.05 -2.81 9.17
N LEU A 175 -37.51 -1.85 8.36
CA LEU A 175 -38.20 -0.63 8.85
C LEU A 175 -39.43 -0.93 9.66
N GLY A 176 -39.52 -0.33 10.87
CA GLY A 176 -40.62 -0.49 11.80
C GLY A 176 -40.64 -1.85 12.54
N LYS A 177 -39.76 -2.78 12.22
CA LYS A 177 -39.66 -4.03 12.93
C LYS A 177 -38.88 -3.86 14.24
N THR A 178 -39.09 -4.79 15.15
CA THR A 178 -38.43 -4.78 16.46
C THR A 178 -37.30 -5.81 16.49
N VAL A 179 -36.11 -5.33 16.80
CA VAL A 179 -34.94 -6.15 17.12
C VAL A 179 -34.73 -6.17 18.63
N GLU A 180 -34.24 -7.25 19.14
CA GLU A 180 -33.86 -7.37 20.55
C GLU A 180 -32.35 -7.11 20.68
N ILE A 181 -31.96 -6.17 21.52
CA ILE A 181 -30.55 -5.86 21.84
C ILE A 181 -30.36 -6.11 23.33
N GLN A 182 -29.54 -7.11 23.69
CA GLN A 182 -29.30 -7.50 25.09
C GLN A 182 -30.60 -7.74 25.89
N GLY A 183 -31.63 -8.35 25.28
CA GLY A 183 -32.91 -8.60 25.92
C GLY A 183 -33.90 -7.43 25.91
N TYR A 184 -33.53 -6.28 25.36
CA TYR A 184 -34.39 -5.11 25.25
C TYR A 184 -34.92 -4.92 23.83
N PRO A 185 -36.22 -4.62 23.65
CA PRO A 185 -36.79 -4.39 22.33
C PRO A 185 -36.44 -2.99 21.80
N PHE A 186 -35.96 -2.93 20.55
CA PHE A 186 -35.64 -1.70 19.80
C PHE A 186 -36.38 -1.69 18.49
N THR A 187 -36.97 -0.53 18.12
CA THR A 187 -37.60 -0.37 16.81
C THR A 187 -36.59 0.11 15.79
N VAL A 188 -36.44 -0.59 14.68
CA VAL A 188 -35.61 -0.15 13.55
C VAL A 188 -36.29 1.03 12.86
N VAL A 189 -35.68 2.22 12.92
CA VAL A 189 -36.23 3.44 12.33
C VAL A 189 -35.59 3.86 11.01
N GLY A 190 -34.46 3.26 10.67
CA GLY A 190 -33.79 3.47 9.37
C GLY A 190 -32.68 2.50 9.10
N VAL A 191 -32.29 2.45 7.83
CA VAL A 191 -31.12 1.72 7.32
C VAL A 191 -30.15 2.75 6.80
N VAL A 192 -28.88 2.60 7.18
CA VAL A 192 -27.79 3.52 6.84
C VAL A 192 -26.72 2.81 6.01
N THR A 193 -25.99 3.59 5.22
CA THR A 193 -24.79 3.14 4.51
C THR A 193 -23.73 4.22 4.57
N GLU A 194 -22.48 3.87 4.44
CA GLU A 194 -21.40 4.83 4.27
C GLU A 194 -21.53 5.51 2.90
N LYS A 195 -21.44 6.85 2.88
CA LYS A 195 -21.58 7.64 1.66
C LYS A 195 -20.44 7.38 0.66
N ASP A 196 -19.26 7.19 1.18
CA ASP A 196 -18.01 7.03 0.43
C ASP A 196 -17.40 5.64 0.71
N SER A 197 -18.24 4.57 0.70
CA SER A 197 -17.72 3.22 0.86
C SER A 197 -16.73 2.91 -0.26
N TYR A 198 -15.45 2.88 0.09
CA TYR A 198 -14.41 2.37 -0.78
C TYR A 198 -14.49 0.85 -0.76
N ASP A 199 -14.71 0.24 -1.94
CA ASP A 199 -14.63 -1.21 -2.06
C ASP A 199 -13.20 -1.65 -1.74
N LEU A 200 -13.02 -2.23 -0.56
CA LEU A 200 -11.73 -2.81 -0.16
C LEU A 200 -11.29 -3.85 -1.18
N VAL A 201 -10.10 -3.66 -1.72
CA VAL A 201 -9.53 -4.66 -2.62
C VAL A 201 -8.86 -5.74 -1.77
N ILE A 202 -9.58 -6.85 -1.62
CA ILE A 202 -9.15 -8.03 -0.87
C ILE A 202 -8.62 -9.06 -1.87
N ASN A 203 -7.32 -9.28 -1.87
CA ASN A 203 -6.66 -10.23 -2.78
C ASN A 203 -6.24 -11.53 -2.08
N SER A 204 -6.23 -11.53 -0.74
CA SER A 204 -5.78 -12.65 0.07
C SER A 204 -6.61 -12.79 1.35
N MET A 205 -6.53 -13.94 2.01
CA MET A 205 -7.12 -14.13 3.35
C MET A 205 -6.45 -13.23 4.38
N ASP A 206 -5.17 -12.93 4.22
CA ASP A 206 -4.45 -12.01 5.09
C ASP A 206 -4.99 -10.58 4.93
N ASP A 207 -5.28 -10.13 3.70
CA ASP A 207 -5.93 -8.84 3.45
C ASP A 207 -7.32 -8.80 4.09
N TYR A 208 -8.09 -9.89 3.99
CA TYR A 208 -9.41 -9.99 4.62
C TYR A 208 -9.32 -9.81 6.13
N TYR A 209 -8.44 -10.53 6.80
CA TYR A 209 -8.25 -10.39 8.25
C TYR A 209 -7.69 -9.04 8.65
N MET A 210 -6.87 -8.42 7.79
CA MET A 210 -6.23 -7.15 8.07
C MET A 210 -7.17 -5.95 7.89
N TYR A 211 -8.03 -5.98 6.86
CA TYR A 211 -8.80 -4.80 6.45
C TYR A 211 -10.32 -4.97 6.58
N ALA A 212 -10.86 -6.18 6.56
CA ALA A 212 -12.28 -6.41 6.42
C ALA A 212 -12.91 -7.20 7.58
N HIS A 213 -12.12 -7.80 8.47
CA HIS A 213 -12.65 -8.75 9.45
C HIS A 213 -13.65 -8.12 10.43
N ASP A 214 -13.42 -6.88 10.85
CA ASP A 214 -14.29 -6.18 11.79
C ASP A 214 -15.50 -5.50 11.14
N ASP A 215 -15.35 -4.98 9.91
CA ASP A 215 -16.39 -4.20 9.25
C ASP A 215 -17.39 -5.06 8.42
N SER A 216 -17.03 -6.29 8.09
CA SER A 216 -17.84 -7.14 7.20
C SER A 216 -19.09 -7.73 7.87
N GLN A 217 -19.24 -7.62 9.18
CA GLN A 217 -20.30 -8.27 9.95
C GLN A 217 -21.47 -7.35 10.31
N GLY A 218 -21.37 -6.06 10.00
CA GLY A 218 -22.42 -5.06 10.12
C GLY A 218 -22.49 -4.35 11.47
N ASN A 219 -23.21 -3.22 11.48
CA ASN A 219 -23.33 -2.32 12.62
C ASN A 219 -24.78 -2.03 12.99
N VAL A 220 -25.06 -2.08 14.28
CA VAL A 220 -26.32 -1.67 14.88
C VAL A 220 -26.08 -0.42 15.71
N PHE A 221 -26.69 0.69 15.34
CA PHE A 221 -26.53 1.97 16.02
C PHE A 221 -27.69 2.24 16.96
N VAL A 222 -27.38 2.76 18.15
CA VAL A 222 -28.36 3.20 19.14
C VAL A 222 -28.00 4.62 19.62
N PRO A 223 -28.98 5.46 20.02
CA PRO A 223 -28.66 6.77 20.58
C PRO A 223 -27.84 6.66 21.85
N SER A 224 -26.85 7.54 22.05
CA SER A 224 -25.97 7.52 23.23
C SER A 224 -26.75 7.58 24.56
N GLY A 225 -27.87 8.32 24.60
CA GLY A 225 -28.74 8.37 25.78
C GLY A 225 -29.42 7.05 26.12
N THR A 226 -29.49 6.10 25.20
CA THR A 226 -30.07 4.75 25.42
C THR A 226 -29.02 3.76 25.91
N TRP A 227 -27.74 4.07 25.77
CA TRP A 227 -26.64 3.17 26.14
C TRP A 227 -26.70 2.67 27.59
N PRO A 228 -26.93 3.53 28.60
CA PRO A 228 -27.04 3.09 30.00
C PRO A 228 -28.23 2.15 30.28
N VAL A 229 -29.20 2.08 29.38
CA VAL A 229 -30.32 1.12 29.51
C VAL A 229 -29.91 -0.30 29.13
N ILE A 230 -28.92 -0.42 28.23
CA ILE A 230 -28.48 -1.70 27.66
C ILE A 230 -27.22 -2.20 28.38
N PHE A 231 -26.30 -1.28 28.66
CA PHE A 231 -24.96 -1.54 29.19
C PHE A 231 -24.70 -0.77 30.49
N GLY A 232 -23.44 -0.55 30.81
CA GLY A 232 -23.05 0.19 32.02
C GLY A 232 -23.35 1.69 31.93
N TYR A 233 -23.60 2.28 33.09
CA TYR A 233 -23.66 3.71 33.26
C TYR A 233 -22.23 4.26 33.39
N ASP A 234 -22.00 5.49 32.92
CA ASP A 234 -20.68 6.17 32.98
C ASP A 234 -19.52 5.41 32.26
N GLU A 235 -19.85 4.58 31.28
CA GLU A 235 -18.79 3.94 30.49
C GLU A 235 -18.01 4.97 29.67
N PRO A 236 -16.67 4.83 29.58
CA PRO A 236 -15.85 5.70 28.76
C PRO A 236 -16.25 5.64 27.29
N GLN A 237 -16.03 6.74 26.59
CA GLN A 237 -16.36 6.92 25.19
C GLN A 237 -15.07 6.97 24.37
N ASN A 238 -15.16 6.51 23.14
CA ASN A 238 -14.18 6.76 22.11
C ASN A 238 -14.57 8.03 21.35
N LEU A 239 -13.60 8.64 20.68
CA LEU A 239 -13.79 9.81 19.86
C LEU A 239 -13.57 9.45 18.38
N LEU A 240 -14.48 9.91 17.54
CA LEU A 240 -14.31 9.94 16.11
C LEU A 240 -14.20 11.40 15.67
N LEU A 241 -13.13 11.76 14.95
CA LEU A 241 -13.02 13.09 14.34
C LEU A 241 -12.82 12.98 12.83
N LYS A 242 -13.25 14.04 12.15
CA LYS A 242 -13.08 14.22 10.72
C LYS A 242 -12.14 15.39 10.47
N ALA A 243 -10.97 15.07 9.89
CA ALA A 243 -10.01 16.09 9.48
C ALA A 243 -10.44 16.78 8.18
N ASP A 244 -9.89 17.95 7.89
CA ASP A 244 -10.13 18.68 6.63
C ASP A 244 -9.38 18.02 5.45
N SER A 245 -8.28 17.36 5.70
CA SER A 245 -7.47 16.63 4.71
C SER A 245 -6.78 15.40 5.31
N THR A 246 -6.36 14.48 4.45
CA THR A 246 -5.60 13.29 4.86
C THR A 246 -4.27 13.66 5.52
N ASP A 247 -3.61 14.73 5.05
CA ASP A 247 -2.31 15.16 5.58
C ASP A 247 -2.38 15.67 7.02
N THR A 248 -3.54 16.17 7.45
CA THR A 248 -3.76 16.72 8.79
C THR A 248 -4.25 15.69 9.81
N MET A 249 -4.65 14.48 9.38
CA MET A 249 -5.21 13.43 10.24
C MET A 249 -4.32 13.12 11.46
N ALA A 250 -3.02 12.87 11.23
CA ALA A 250 -2.08 12.55 12.32
C ALA A 250 -1.94 13.71 13.31
N THR A 251 -1.95 14.95 12.83
CA THR A 251 -1.79 16.15 13.67
C THR A 251 -3.02 16.36 14.53
N VAL A 252 -4.24 16.32 13.95
CA VAL A 252 -5.47 16.52 14.72
C VAL A 252 -5.74 15.35 15.68
N GLY A 253 -5.38 14.12 15.25
CA GLY A 253 -5.47 12.94 16.11
C GLY A 253 -4.63 13.09 17.40
N LYS A 254 -3.37 13.49 17.27
CA LYS A 254 -2.49 13.74 18.43
C LYS A 254 -2.97 14.88 19.31
N ALA A 255 -3.44 15.99 18.74
CA ALA A 255 -3.96 17.09 19.52
C ALA A 255 -5.22 16.68 20.31
N ALA A 256 -6.11 15.89 19.73
CA ALA A 256 -7.27 15.36 20.44
C ALA A 256 -6.88 14.32 21.50
N GLU A 257 -5.89 13.47 21.22
CA GLU A 257 -5.30 12.54 22.22
C GLU A 257 -4.78 13.28 23.44
N GLU A 258 -4.03 14.37 23.26
CA GLU A 258 -3.49 15.19 24.35
C GLU A 258 -4.62 15.82 25.18
N ILE A 259 -5.67 16.35 24.56
CA ILE A 259 -6.82 16.93 25.27
C ILE A 259 -7.55 15.85 26.08
N LEU A 260 -7.82 14.68 25.50
CA LEU A 260 -8.50 13.59 26.19
C LEU A 260 -7.66 13.09 27.37
N ASN A 261 -6.36 12.87 27.17
CA ASN A 261 -5.46 12.40 28.21
C ASN A 261 -5.26 13.42 29.34
N SER A 262 -5.31 14.72 29.04
CA SER A 262 -5.24 15.76 30.07
C SER A 262 -6.45 15.78 31.02
N ASN A 263 -7.58 15.23 30.57
CA ASN A 263 -8.82 15.12 31.34
C ASN A 263 -9.04 13.71 31.92
N LEU A 264 -8.11 12.77 31.67
CA LEU A 264 -8.21 11.40 32.11
C LEU A 264 -7.73 11.26 33.57
N ASN A 265 -8.59 10.74 34.43
CA ASN A 265 -8.24 10.46 35.83
C ASN A 265 -8.23 8.95 36.07
N VAL A 266 -7.04 8.33 36.00
CA VAL A 266 -6.87 6.91 36.36
C VAL A 266 -6.50 6.79 37.82
N THR A 267 -7.31 6.10 38.62
CA THR A 267 -7.13 6.00 40.07
C THR A 267 -6.57 4.66 40.53
N ASP A 268 -6.57 3.65 39.70
CA ASP A 268 -6.14 2.28 40.00
C ASP A 268 -4.68 1.97 39.61
N GLY A 269 -3.96 2.94 39.04
CA GLY A 269 -2.58 2.78 38.62
C GLY A 269 -2.40 1.94 37.33
N SER A 270 -3.50 1.64 36.63
CA SER A 270 -3.43 0.99 35.30
C SER A 270 -2.86 1.94 34.26
N ASP A 271 -2.13 1.38 33.29
CA ASP A 271 -1.60 2.15 32.14
C ASP A 271 -2.72 2.29 31.08
N VAL A 272 -3.63 3.25 31.35
CA VAL A 272 -4.76 3.54 30.46
C VAL A 272 -4.60 4.93 29.88
N THR A 273 -4.67 5.02 28.57
CA THR A 273 -4.53 6.27 27.81
C THR A 273 -5.46 6.28 26.60
N TYR A 274 -5.88 7.45 26.17
CA TYR A 274 -6.45 7.64 24.84
C TYR A 274 -5.34 7.65 23.81
N LYS A 275 -5.55 6.96 22.69
CA LYS A 275 -4.59 6.90 21.59
C LYS A 275 -5.28 7.14 20.26
N ALA A 276 -4.76 8.08 19.48
CA ALA A 276 -5.21 8.31 18.14
C ALA A 276 -4.69 7.21 17.19
N GLN A 277 -5.58 6.67 16.38
CA GLN A 277 -5.22 5.74 15.33
C GLN A 277 -4.50 6.49 14.20
N ASP A 278 -3.20 6.27 14.04
CA ASP A 278 -2.41 6.83 12.95
C ASP A 278 -2.39 5.84 11.78
N LEU A 279 -3.37 5.96 10.88
CA LEU A 279 -3.47 5.10 9.70
C LEU A 279 -2.27 5.24 8.76
N GLN A 280 -1.64 6.41 8.72
CA GLN A 280 -0.43 6.61 7.92
C GLN A 280 0.76 5.84 8.52
N GLU A 281 0.89 5.84 9.84
CA GLU A 281 1.94 5.08 10.52
C GLU A 281 1.70 3.57 10.37
N GLN A 282 0.44 3.11 10.48
CA GLN A 282 0.07 1.72 10.21
C GLN A 282 0.42 1.32 8.76
N ALA A 283 0.08 2.15 7.78
CA ALA A 283 0.45 1.93 6.38
C ALA A 283 1.97 1.80 6.20
N LYS A 284 2.75 2.69 6.83
CA LYS A 284 4.22 2.63 6.82
C LYS A 284 4.76 1.36 7.47
N GLN A 285 4.20 0.93 8.60
CA GLN A 285 4.62 -0.29 9.29
C GLN A 285 4.39 -1.53 8.42
N ILE A 286 3.24 -1.65 7.77
CA ILE A 286 2.93 -2.73 6.84
C ILE A 286 3.89 -2.70 5.63
N GLN A 287 4.15 -1.51 5.08
CA GLN A 287 5.12 -1.34 4.00
C GLN A 287 6.53 -1.76 4.43
N GLN A 288 6.96 -1.42 5.66
CA GLN A 288 8.26 -1.80 6.20
C GLN A 288 8.40 -3.30 6.40
N LEU A 289 7.36 -4.01 6.85
CA LEU A 289 7.35 -5.47 6.95
C LEU A 289 7.63 -6.14 5.59
N SER A 290 7.05 -5.59 4.53
CA SER A 290 7.28 -6.08 3.16
C SER A 290 8.64 -5.68 2.60
N GLN A 291 9.28 -4.64 3.13
CA GLN A 291 10.52 -4.07 2.56
C GLN A 291 11.68 -5.06 2.54
N SER A 292 11.84 -5.89 3.56
CA SER A 292 12.91 -6.89 3.63
C SER A 292 12.80 -7.92 2.50
N THR A 293 11.60 -8.43 2.26
CA THR A 293 11.32 -9.38 1.17
C THR A 293 11.54 -8.72 -0.19
N ASN A 294 11.06 -7.49 -0.36
CA ASN A 294 11.21 -6.71 -1.59
C ASN A 294 12.68 -6.44 -1.89
N MET A 295 13.48 -6.10 -0.89
CA MET A 295 14.92 -5.89 -1.04
C MET A 295 15.64 -7.17 -1.47
N MET A 296 15.26 -8.32 -0.91
CA MET A 296 15.81 -9.62 -1.32
C MET A 296 15.50 -9.92 -2.81
N LEU A 297 14.29 -9.65 -3.27
CA LEU A 297 13.90 -9.83 -4.68
C LEU A 297 14.70 -8.91 -5.61
N ILE A 298 14.95 -7.65 -5.21
CA ILE A 298 15.78 -6.71 -5.97
C ILE A 298 17.23 -7.20 -6.06
N TRP A 299 17.79 -7.76 -4.98
CA TRP A 299 19.12 -8.36 -5.02
C TRP A 299 19.20 -9.54 -5.99
N ILE A 300 18.22 -10.45 -5.98
CA ILE A 300 18.15 -11.58 -6.92
C ILE A 300 18.10 -11.09 -8.36
N ALA A 301 17.27 -10.09 -8.65
CA ALA A 301 17.19 -9.49 -9.99
C ALA A 301 18.51 -8.78 -10.37
N GLY A 302 19.18 -8.12 -9.42
CA GLY A 302 20.49 -7.51 -9.59
C GLY A 302 21.58 -8.53 -9.96
N ILE A 303 21.58 -9.68 -9.30
CA ILE A 303 22.50 -10.79 -9.63
C ILE A 303 22.24 -11.29 -11.07
N SER A 304 20.98 -11.46 -11.45
CA SER A 304 20.60 -11.85 -12.82
C SER A 304 21.13 -10.86 -13.87
N LEU A 305 21.07 -9.57 -13.54
CA LEU A 305 21.58 -8.53 -14.42
C LEU A 305 23.12 -8.49 -14.50
N LEU A 306 23.81 -8.80 -13.39
CA LEU A 306 25.27 -9.00 -13.40
C LEU A 306 25.68 -10.17 -14.29
N VAL A 307 24.96 -11.30 -14.23
CA VAL A 307 25.19 -12.44 -15.11
C VAL A 307 25.01 -12.06 -16.59
N GLY A 308 23.97 -11.25 -16.89
CA GLY A 308 23.77 -10.65 -18.23
C GLY A 308 24.97 -9.77 -18.64
N GLY A 309 25.50 -8.95 -17.73
CA GLY A 309 26.70 -8.13 -17.95
C GLY A 309 27.95 -8.95 -18.26
N ILE A 310 28.18 -10.06 -17.55
CA ILE A 310 29.26 -11.01 -17.82
C ILE A 310 29.08 -11.61 -19.23
N GLY A 311 27.85 -11.89 -19.64
CA GLY A 311 27.53 -12.31 -21.02
C GLY A 311 27.95 -11.27 -22.05
N VAL A 312 27.70 -9.96 -21.80
CA VAL A 312 28.20 -8.86 -22.67
C VAL A 312 29.71 -8.85 -22.71
N MET A 313 30.39 -8.95 -21.57
CA MET A 313 31.85 -9.00 -21.50
C MET A 313 32.42 -10.14 -22.35
N ASN A 314 31.89 -11.36 -22.22
CA ASN A 314 32.36 -12.52 -22.99
C ASN A 314 32.22 -12.32 -24.48
N ILE A 315 31.09 -11.72 -24.91
CA ILE A 315 30.87 -11.48 -26.34
C ILE A 315 31.77 -10.37 -26.86
N MET A 316 32.00 -9.33 -26.07
CA MET A 316 32.95 -8.28 -26.45
C MET A 316 34.37 -8.86 -26.58
N LEU A 317 34.78 -9.78 -25.69
CA LEU A 317 36.05 -10.50 -25.80
C LEU A 317 36.17 -11.25 -27.14
N VAL A 318 35.17 -12.06 -27.47
CA VAL A 318 35.16 -12.83 -28.72
C VAL A 318 35.09 -11.90 -29.94
N SER A 319 34.25 -10.86 -29.91
CA SER A 319 34.10 -9.90 -31.05
C SER A 319 35.42 -9.22 -31.37
N VAL A 320 36.25 -8.94 -30.38
CA VAL A 320 37.54 -8.30 -30.62
C VAL A 320 38.57 -9.31 -31.14
N THR A 321 38.58 -10.53 -30.62
CA THR A 321 39.49 -11.57 -31.16
C THR A 321 39.16 -11.88 -32.63
N GLU A 322 37.89 -11.96 -33.02
CA GLU A 322 37.43 -12.15 -34.41
C GLU A 322 37.82 -10.95 -35.32
N ARG A 323 37.89 -9.73 -34.80
CA ARG A 323 38.21 -8.51 -35.58
C ARG A 323 39.63 -8.01 -35.37
N THR A 324 40.57 -8.88 -34.97
CA THR A 324 41.97 -8.50 -34.67
C THR A 324 42.67 -7.89 -35.90
N SER A 325 42.43 -8.42 -37.09
CA SER A 325 43.00 -7.92 -38.33
C SER A 325 42.47 -6.52 -38.73
N GLU A 326 41.16 -6.28 -38.55
CA GLU A 326 40.55 -4.96 -38.78
C GLU A 326 41.08 -3.89 -37.80
N ILE A 327 41.27 -4.28 -36.54
CA ILE A 327 41.86 -3.43 -35.51
C ILE A 327 43.32 -3.10 -35.85
N GLY A 328 44.08 -4.11 -36.29
CA GLY A 328 45.44 -3.94 -36.73
C GLY A 328 45.58 -2.98 -37.91
N LEU A 329 44.69 -3.10 -38.90
CA LEU A 329 44.65 -2.20 -40.06
C LEU A 329 44.33 -0.75 -39.64
N LYS A 330 43.31 -0.54 -38.78
CA LYS A 330 42.97 0.79 -38.24
C LYS A 330 44.12 1.42 -37.49
N LYS A 331 44.85 0.63 -36.71
CA LYS A 331 46.06 1.07 -35.96
C LYS A 331 47.19 1.42 -36.90
N ALA A 332 47.42 0.66 -37.99
CA ALA A 332 48.43 0.89 -39.01
C ALA A 332 48.22 2.23 -39.77
N ILE A 333 46.96 2.64 -39.99
CA ILE A 333 46.60 3.92 -40.62
C ILE A 333 46.48 5.06 -39.59
N GLY A 334 46.89 4.86 -38.34
CA GLY A 334 47.04 5.93 -37.33
C GLY A 334 45.84 6.15 -36.41
N ALA A 335 44.88 5.24 -36.32
CA ALA A 335 43.77 5.35 -35.39
C ALA A 335 44.27 5.29 -33.93
N GLY A 336 43.90 6.30 -33.15
CA GLY A 336 44.24 6.34 -31.72
C GLY A 336 43.51 5.25 -30.91
N LYS A 337 44.15 4.75 -29.85
CA LYS A 337 43.62 3.72 -28.94
C LYS A 337 42.22 4.06 -28.41
N GLY A 338 41.97 5.35 -28.07
CA GLY A 338 40.68 5.82 -27.59
C GLY A 338 39.55 5.75 -28.63
N ALA A 339 39.87 5.93 -29.94
CA ALA A 339 38.88 5.83 -31.01
C ALA A 339 38.42 4.38 -31.20
N ILE A 340 39.34 3.42 -31.12
CA ILE A 340 39.05 1.98 -31.22
C ILE A 340 38.23 1.54 -29.99
N LEU A 341 38.65 1.92 -28.79
CA LEU A 341 37.94 1.63 -27.55
C LEU A 341 36.54 2.22 -27.54
N GLY A 342 36.39 3.48 -27.99
CA GLY A 342 35.10 4.16 -28.12
C GLY A 342 34.14 3.45 -29.06
N GLN A 343 34.61 2.81 -30.14
CA GLN A 343 33.79 2.02 -31.04
C GLN A 343 33.18 0.79 -30.34
N PHE A 344 33.99 0.01 -29.62
CA PHE A 344 33.53 -1.17 -28.88
C PHE A 344 32.62 -0.83 -27.70
N LEU A 345 32.95 0.28 -26.99
CA LEU A 345 32.13 0.78 -25.91
C LEU A 345 30.73 1.21 -26.43
N THR A 346 30.69 1.89 -27.57
CA THR A 346 29.42 2.28 -28.21
C THR A 346 28.60 1.06 -28.60
N GLU A 347 29.26 -0.01 -29.11
CA GLU A 347 28.60 -1.27 -29.45
C GLU A 347 28.00 -1.95 -28.21
N ALA A 348 28.73 -2.02 -27.09
CA ALA A 348 28.25 -2.55 -25.84
C ALA A 348 27.06 -1.73 -25.27
N VAL A 349 27.16 -0.41 -25.27
CA VAL A 349 26.10 0.49 -24.79
C VAL A 349 24.85 0.40 -25.64
N VAL A 350 24.96 0.35 -26.96
CA VAL A 350 23.81 0.18 -27.86
C VAL A 350 23.12 -1.15 -27.60
N LEU A 351 23.89 -2.24 -27.46
CA LEU A 351 23.35 -3.58 -27.22
C LEU A 351 22.62 -3.64 -25.87
N THR A 352 23.23 -3.10 -24.79
CA THR A 352 22.61 -3.09 -23.46
C THR A 352 21.42 -2.17 -23.37
N SER A 353 21.45 -1.02 -24.05
CA SER A 353 20.31 -0.08 -24.11
C SER A 353 19.11 -0.70 -24.82
N LEU A 354 19.34 -1.40 -25.94
CA LEU A 354 18.28 -2.14 -26.63
C LEU A 354 17.71 -3.27 -25.75
N GLY A 355 18.60 -4.02 -25.10
CA GLY A 355 18.20 -5.03 -24.12
C GLY A 355 17.39 -4.43 -22.96
N GLY A 356 17.78 -3.28 -22.45
CA GLY A 356 17.08 -2.54 -21.43
C GLY A 356 15.69 -2.07 -21.85
N LEU A 357 15.55 -1.47 -23.03
CA LEU A 357 14.25 -1.03 -23.58
C LEU A 357 13.30 -2.22 -23.80
N VAL A 358 13.79 -3.30 -24.41
CA VAL A 358 12.99 -4.51 -24.57
C VAL A 358 12.65 -5.13 -23.22
N GLY A 359 13.60 -5.12 -22.26
CA GLY A 359 13.40 -5.58 -20.89
C GLY A 359 12.30 -4.82 -20.16
N VAL A 360 12.23 -3.49 -20.31
CA VAL A 360 11.15 -2.66 -19.77
C VAL A 360 9.80 -3.05 -20.37
N LEU A 361 9.71 -3.21 -21.69
CA LEU A 361 8.48 -3.63 -22.35
C LEU A 361 8.00 -5.01 -21.87
N VAL A 362 8.91 -5.98 -21.82
CA VAL A 362 8.61 -7.33 -21.31
C VAL A 362 8.24 -7.27 -19.82
N GLY A 363 8.92 -6.46 -19.01
CA GLY A 363 8.64 -6.28 -17.59
C GLY A 363 7.25 -5.70 -17.32
N VAL A 364 6.82 -4.71 -18.10
CA VAL A 364 5.47 -4.13 -18.05
C VAL A 364 4.40 -5.17 -18.42
N ILE A 365 4.65 -5.95 -19.48
CA ILE A 365 3.74 -7.03 -19.88
C ILE A 365 3.65 -8.08 -18.76
N LEU A 366 4.80 -8.51 -18.24
CA LEU A 366 4.88 -9.50 -17.17
C LEU A 366 4.17 -9.04 -15.90
N SER A 367 4.37 -7.78 -15.50
CA SER A 367 3.68 -7.14 -14.37
C SER A 367 2.16 -7.22 -14.53
N LYS A 368 1.62 -6.88 -15.71
CA LYS A 368 0.18 -6.97 -15.99
C LYS A 368 -0.33 -8.42 -15.97
N VAL A 369 0.45 -9.36 -16.49
CA VAL A 369 0.09 -10.79 -16.46
C VAL A 369 0.05 -11.31 -15.03
N ILE A 370 1.04 -10.98 -14.20
CA ILE A 370 1.08 -11.34 -12.77
C ILE A 370 -0.13 -10.74 -12.05
N SER A 371 -0.45 -9.48 -12.30
CA SER A 371 -1.63 -8.80 -11.75
C SER A 371 -2.92 -9.54 -12.10
N MET A 372 -3.07 -9.94 -13.35
CA MET A 372 -4.28 -10.62 -13.82
C MET A 372 -4.41 -12.06 -13.25
N LEU A 373 -3.30 -12.75 -13.02
CA LEU A 373 -3.31 -14.12 -12.51
C LEU A 373 -3.47 -14.20 -11.00
N ASN A 374 -2.83 -13.29 -10.26
CA ASN A 374 -2.77 -13.34 -8.80
C ASN A 374 -3.68 -12.30 -8.13
N GLY A 375 -4.34 -11.42 -8.89
CA GLY A 375 -5.10 -10.30 -8.34
C GLY A 375 -4.24 -9.19 -7.71
N THR A 376 -2.90 -9.32 -7.73
CA THR A 376 -2.02 -8.34 -7.07
C THR A 376 -2.02 -7.00 -7.80
N PRO A 377 -2.20 -5.88 -7.08
CA PRO A 377 -2.17 -4.57 -7.72
C PRO A 377 -0.78 -4.26 -8.28
N THR A 378 -0.72 -3.62 -9.44
CA THR A 378 0.53 -3.17 -10.05
C THR A 378 0.44 -1.73 -10.50
N ALA A 379 1.43 -0.93 -10.12
CA ALA A 379 1.57 0.46 -10.56
C ALA A 379 2.85 0.61 -11.38
N ILE A 380 2.72 1.11 -12.61
CA ILE A 380 3.86 1.30 -13.51
C ILE A 380 4.50 2.65 -13.23
N SER A 381 5.73 2.64 -12.71
CA SER A 381 6.51 3.85 -12.46
C SER A 381 7.33 4.24 -13.69
N PRO A 382 7.06 5.38 -14.36
CA PRO A 382 7.90 5.87 -15.43
C PRO A 382 9.33 6.15 -14.97
N ALA A 383 9.50 6.61 -13.74
CA ALA A 383 10.81 6.87 -13.15
C ALA A 383 11.63 5.57 -13.03
N ALA A 384 11.00 4.48 -12.55
CA ALA A 384 11.65 3.17 -12.46
C ALA A 384 12.07 2.63 -13.85
N ALA A 385 11.23 2.82 -14.87
CA ALA A 385 11.56 2.43 -16.24
C ALA A 385 12.77 3.19 -16.79
N ILE A 386 12.85 4.51 -16.58
CA ILE A 386 13.99 5.33 -16.98
C ILE A 386 15.27 4.89 -16.24
N LEU A 387 15.18 4.72 -14.92
CA LEU A 387 16.32 4.26 -14.10
C LEU A 387 16.82 2.89 -14.54
N ALA A 388 15.94 1.96 -14.87
CA ALA A 388 16.30 0.63 -15.34
C ALA A 388 17.06 0.68 -16.67
N VAL A 389 16.66 1.53 -17.62
CA VAL A 389 17.38 1.74 -18.88
C VAL A 389 18.74 2.40 -18.63
N LEU A 390 18.81 3.42 -17.79
CA LEU A 390 20.09 4.05 -17.43
C LEU A 390 21.04 3.06 -16.74
N PHE A 391 20.51 2.21 -15.89
CA PHE A 391 21.28 1.18 -15.23
C PHE A 391 21.80 0.10 -16.20
N SER A 392 20.99 -0.29 -17.19
CA SER A 392 21.45 -1.19 -18.27
C SER A 392 22.58 -0.57 -19.10
N MET A 393 22.49 0.73 -19.39
CA MET A 393 23.59 1.46 -20.06
C MET A 393 24.87 1.46 -19.22
N ALA A 394 24.75 1.72 -17.90
CA ALA A 394 25.89 1.71 -16.98
C ALA A 394 26.58 0.33 -16.96
N ILE A 395 25.80 -0.76 -16.95
CA ILE A 395 26.30 -2.13 -17.07
C ILE A 395 27.06 -2.33 -18.41
N GLY A 396 26.48 -1.86 -19.51
CA GLY A 396 27.15 -1.89 -20.82
C GLY A 396 28.49 -1.18 -20.82
N ILE A 397 28.59 -0.03 -20.16
CA ILE A 397 29.83 0.73 -20.00
C ILE A 397 30.84 -0.05 -19.15
N ILE A 398 30.44 -0.52 -17.98
CA ILE A 398 31.32 -1.23 -17.03
C ILE A 398 31.85 -2.51 -17.67
N PHE A 399 30.99 -3.39 -18.13
CA PHE A 399 31.38 -4.69 -18.72
C PHE A 399 31.96 -4.57 -20.14
N GLY A 400 31.65 -3.50 -20.86
CA GLY A 400 32.29 -3.15 -22.13
C GLY A 400 33.72 -2.63 -21.97
N MET A 401 34.05 -1.99 -20.81
CA MET A 401 35.40 -1.52 -20.51
C MET A 401 36.33 -2.57 -19.90
N LEU A 402 35.80 -3.52 -19.12
CA LEU A 402 36.61 -4.56 -18.45
C LEU A 402 37.54 -5.34 -19.41
N PRO A 403 37.10 -5.71 -20.61
CA PRO A 403 37.99 -6.31 -21.61
C PRO A 403 39.14 -5.40 -22.05
N SER A 404 39.00 -4.09 -21.93
CA SER A 404 40.03 -3.13 -22.41
C SER A 404 41.41 -3.30 -21.76
N ASP A 405 41.48 -3.76 -20.52
CA ASP A 405 42.75 -4.01 -19.82
C ASP A 405 43.46 -5.30 -20.30
N VAL A 406 42.67 -6.29 -20.72
CA VAL A 406 43.18 -7.48 -21.42
C VAL A 406 43.70 -7.08 -22.80
N TYR A 407 43.03 -6.13 -23.46
CA TYR A 407 43.45 -5.59 -24.77
C TYR A 407 44.65 -4.68 -24.69
N LYS A 408 44.79 -3.87 -23.63
CA LYS A 408 45.99 -3.04 -23.44
C LYS A 408 47.22 -3.91 -23.37
N ARG A 409 47.14 -5.09 -22.77
CA ARG A 409 48.25 -6.06 -22.68
C ARG A 409 48.46 -6.80 -24.00
N GLN A 410 47.44 -7.29 -24.67
CA GLN A 410 47.58 -8.01 -25.95
C GLN A 410 47.83 -7.04 -27.13
N ALA A 411 47.08 -5.94 -27.25
CA ALA A 411 47.28 -4.97 -28.34
C ALA A 411 48.52 -4.10 -28.17
N ALA A 412 49.06 -3.92 -26.94
CA ALA A 412 50.35 -3.26 -26.75
C ALA A 412 51.54 -4.12 -27.19
N ASN A 413 51.38 -5.46 -27.12
CA ASN A 413 52.43 -6.42 -27.49
C ASN A 413 52.31 -6.97 -28.90
N LEU A 414 51.24 -6.72 -29.62
CA LEU A 414 51.11 -7.11 -31.03
C LEU A 414 51.83 -6.10 -31.94
N ASN A 415 52.93 -6.53 -32.53
CA ASN A 415 53.52 -5.84 -33.64
C ASN A 415 52.49 -5.80 -34.80
N PRO A 416 52.31 -4.66 -35.47
CA PRO A 416 51.37 -4.56 -36.63
C PRO A 416 51.60 -5.62 -37.71
N ILE A 417 52.82 -6.12 -37.80
CA ILE A 417 53.24 -7.16 -38.75
C ILE A 417 52.68 -8.55 -38.38
N ASP A 418 52.63 -8.84 -37.03
CA ASP A 418 52.12 -10.13 -36.55
C ASP A 418 50.59 -10.20 -36.63
N ALA A 419 49.89 -9.06 -36.49
CA ALA A 419 48.44 -8.95 -36.63
C ALA A 419 47.94 -9.17 -38.09
N LEU A 420 48.74 -8.84 -39.06
CA LEU A 420 48.42 -9.05 -40.48
C LEU A 420 48.81 -10.46 -41.00
N ARG A 421 49.52 -11.25 -40.17
CA ARG A 421 50.00 -12.59 -40.51
C ARG A 421 49.17 -13.76 -39.99
N HIS A 422 48.18 -13.44 -39.13
CA HIS A 422 47.17 -14.41 -38.64
C HIS A 422 46.01 -14.49 -39.64
N GLU A 423 46.10 -15.44 -40.56
CA GLU A 423 44.98 -16.06 -41.24
C GLU A 423 44.33 -17.13 -40.40
#